data_c87d8ba419f53142c03e26efb8145a0d
#
_entry.id   c87d8ba419f53142c03e26efb8145a0d
#
_cell.length_a   1.000
_cell.length_b   1.000
_cell.length_c   1.000
_cell.angle_alpha   90.00
_cell.angle_beta   90.00
_cell.angle_gamma   90.00
#
_symmetry.space_group_name_H-M   'P 1'
#
loop_
_entity.id
_entity.type
_entity.pdbx_description
1 polymer ?
#
loop_
_entity_poly.entity_id
_entity_poly.type
_entity_poly.pdbx_seq_one_letter_code
_entity_poly.pdbx_strand_id
1 'polypeptide(L)'
;VQTCALPISAVNSTSGCLGIMIPPSIPLILFGSTAGVSISDLFVATIVPGILMGCALMLVSYVICVRRKYGKTVARAKFSEMLKALYEAKWAIMVPVIVLGGIYGGITTPTEAGAIAVVYALFVEVFITRSMTRKLFFEIIKSSVRINAAIFLVVASASKYGDYFTGGNGSVLCIDDLQLLYDY
;
A
#
# COMPACT_ATOMS: atom_id res chain seq x y z
N VAL A 1 -31.40 -6.53 0.02
CA VAL A 1 -30.12 -6.41 0.77
C VAL A 1 -28.93 -6.93 -0.05
N GLN A 2 -29.07 -8.02 -0.83
CA GLN A 2 -27.97 -8.59 -1.63
C GLN A 2 -27.52 -7.69 -2.79
N THR A 3 -28.40 -6.91 -3.40
CA THR A 3 -28.09 -6.05 -4.56
C THR A 3 -27.20 -4.85 -4.24
N CYS A 4 -27.08 -4.45 -2.97
CA CYS A 4 -26.23 -3.34 -2.55
C CYS A 4 -24.83 -3.82 -2.09
N ALA A 5 -24.73 -5.06 -1.60
CA ALA A 5 -23.49 -5.63 -1.11
C ALA A 5 -22.47 -5.92 -2.24
N LEU A 6 -22.94 -6.37 -3.40
CA LEU A 6 -22.09 -6.71 -4.55
C LEU A 6 -21.25 -5.53 -5.08
N PRO A 7 -21.83 -4.34 -5.37
CA PRO A 7 -20.99 -3.23 -5.85
C PRO A 7 -20.07 -2.67 -4.77
N ILE A 8 -20.47 -2.71 -3.50
CA ILE A 8 -19.61 -2.27 -2.39
C ILE A 8 -18.41 -3.22 -2.25
N SER A 9 -18.64 -4.53 -2.28
CA SER A 9 -17.54 -5.50 -2.21
C SER A 9 -16.64 -5.45 -3.43
N ALA A 10 -17.17 -5.23 -4.63
CA ALA A 10 -16.40 -5.05 -5.84
C ALA A 10 -15.50 -3.82 -5.78
N VAL A 11 -16.02 -2.66 -5.36
CA VAL A 11 -15.23 -1.43 -5.18
C VAL A 11 -14.16 -1.63 -4.10
N ASN A 12 -14.49 -2.28 -2.99
CA ASN A 12 -13.55 -2.55 -1.92
C ASN A 12 -12.41 -3.47 -2.37
N SER A 13 -12.72 -4.54 -3.11
CA SER A 13 -11.70 -5.45 -3.65
C SER A 13 -10.80 -4.77 -4.67
N THR A 14 -11.39 -3.94 -5.56
CA THR A 14 -10.62 -3.21 -6.58
C THR A 14 -9.77 -2.11 -5.96
N SER A 15 -10.25 -1.46 -4.90
CA SER A 15 -9.46 -0.44 -4.20
C SER A 15 -8.21 -1.03 -3.51
N GLY A 16 -8.24 -2.31 -3.17
CA GLY A 16 -7.07 -3.03 -2.66
C GLY A 16 -5.89 -3.04 -3.63
N CYS A 17 -6.15 -3.01 -4.94
CA CYS A 17 -5.11 -2.91 -5.96
C CYS A 17 -4.34 -1.57 -5.91
N LEU A 18 -4.97 -0.49 -5.44
CA LEU A 18 -4.30 0.81 -5.27
C LEU A 18 -3.23 0.76 -4.19
N GLY A 19 -3.44 -0.04 -3.13
CA GLY A 19 -2.47 -0.21 -2.06
C GLY A 19 -1.17 -0.88 -2.51
N ILE A 20 -1.19 -1.59 -3.63
CA ILE A 20 0.01 -2.20 -4.23
C ILE A 20 0.79 -1.16 -5.05
N MET A 21 0.11 -0.18 -5.64
CA MET A 21 0.69 0.82 -6.54
C MET A 21 1.13 2.08 -5.82
N ILE A 22 0.41 2.49 -4.76
CA ILE A 22 0.70 3.75 -4.04
C ILE A 22 1.75 3.47 -2.96
N PRO A 23 2.87 4.22 -2.95
CA PRO A 23 3.89 4.08 -1.92
C PRO A 23 3.37 4.44 -0.50
N PRO A 24 3.89 3.79 0.56
CA PRO A 24 4.86 2.69 0.56
C PRO A 24 4.22 1.33 0.24
N SER A 25 4.82 0.56 -0.67
CA SER A 25 4.29 -0.71 -1.16
C SER A 25 5.33 -1.84 -1.00
N ILE A 26 4.95 -2.92 -0.32
CA ILE A 26 5.82 -4.09 -0.11
C ILE A 26 6.25 -4.74 -1.44
N PRO A 27 5.36 -4.98 -2.42
CA PRO A 27 5.75 -5.54 -3.71
C PRO A 27 6.78 -4.69 -4.46
N LEU A 28 6.67 -3.37 -4.40
CA LEU A 28 7.65 -2.46 -5.04
C LEU A 28 9.02 -2.53 -4.35
N ILE A 29 9.05 -2.65 -3.02
CA ILE A 29 10.30 -2.82 -2.27
C ILE A 29 10.96 -4.15 -2.64
N LEU A 30 10.19 -5.23 -2.68
CA LEU A 30 10.70 -6.56 -3.06
C LEU A 30 11.23 -6.55 -4.50
N PHE A 31 10.49 -5.97 -5.43
CA PHE A 31 10.93 -5.85 -6.82
C PHE A 31 12.21 -5.02 -6.94
N GLY A 32 12.26 -3.84 -6.33
CA GLY A 32 13.45 -2.99 -6.35
C GLY A 32 14.68 -3.67 -5.75
N SER A 33 14.49 -4.42 -4.67
CA SER A 33 15.55 -5.19 -4.01
C SER A 33 16.06 -6.35 -4.88
N THR A 34 15.18 -7.06 -5.58
CA THR A 34 15.57 -8.19 -6.45
C THR A 34 16.14 -7.74 -7.78
N ALA A 35 15.61 -6.67 -8.36
CA ALA A 35 16.07 -6.10 -9.62
C ALA A 35 17.29 -5.17 -9.47
N GLY A 36 17.70 -4.83 -8.24
CA GLY A 36 18.84 -3.95 -7.99
C GLY A 36 18.61 -2.49 -8.39
N VAL A 37 17.33 -2.07 -8.52
CA VAL A 37 16.97 -0.69 -8.89
C VAL A 37 16.63 0.15 -7.66
N SER A 38 16.75 1.48 -7.81
CA SER A 38 16.41 2.43 -6.74
C SER A 38 14.94 2.34 -6.35
N ILE A 39 14.67 1.99 -5.10
CA ILE A 39 13.30 1.88 -4.56
C ILE A 39 12.63 3.26 -4.52
N SER A 40 13.39 4.32 -4.27
CA SER A 40 12.88 5.70 -4.26
C SER A 40 12.37 6.12 -5.64
N ASP A 41 13.12 5.82 -6.70
CA ASP A 41 12.73 6.15 -8.07
C ASP A 41 11.51 5.33 -8.51
N LEU A 42 11.47 4.06 -8.08
CA LEU A 42 10.34 3.18 -8.31
C LEU A 42 9.05 3.74 -7.65
N PHE A 43 9.17 4.26 -6.44
CA PHE A 43 8.05 4.90 -5.75
C PHE A 43 7.56 6.15 -6.47
N VAL A 44 8.47 6.99 -6.95
CA VAL A 44 8.11 8.19 -7.74
C VAL A 44 7.40 7.80 -9.03
N ALA A 45 7.92 6.80 -9.74
CA ALA A 45 7.35 6.33 -11.00
C ALA A 45 5.91 5.80 -10.85
N THR A 46 5.58 5.21 -9.70
CA THR A 46 4.24 4.62 -9.47
C THR A 46 3.19 5.62 -8.96
N ILE A 47 3.57 6.83 -8.55
CA ILE A 47 2.63 7.87 -8.11
C ILE A 47 1.65 8.25 -9.22
N VAL A 48 2.16 8.53 -10.42
CA VAL A 48 1.33 8.98 -11.54
C VAL A 48 0.30 7.91 -11.97
N PRO A 49 0.70 6.66 -12.27
CA PRO A 49 -0.26 5.61 -12.58
C PRO A 49 -1.19 5.29 -11.40
N GLY A 50 -0.73 5.37 -10.15
CA GLY A 50 -1.55 5.19 -8.96
C GLY A 50 -2.67 6.23 -8.84
N ILE A 51 -2.36 7.50 -9.05
CA ILE A 51 -3.35 8.59 -9.06
C ILE A 51 -4.36 8.39 -10.21
N LEU A 52 -3.87 8.05 -11.39
CA LEU A 52 -4.71 7.84 -12.57
C LEU A 52 -5.70 6.68 -12.34
N MET A 53 -5.22 5.57 -11.81
CA MET A 53 -6.05 4.43 -11.41
C MET A 53 -7.08 4.82 -10.34
N GLY A 54 -6.67 5.57 -9.33
CA GLY A 54 -7.55 6.07 -8.28
C GLY A 54 -8.66 6.96 -8.83
N CYS A 55 -8.34 7.89 -9.72
CA CYS A 55 -9.32 8.73 -10.40
C CYS A 55 -10.29 7.92 -11.26
N ALA A 56 -9.78 6.93 -12.00
CA ALA A 56 -10.63 6.03 -12.80
C ALA A 56 -11.61 5.24 -11.93
N LEU A 57 -11.15 4.68 -10.81
CA LEU A 57 -12.00 3.96 -9.87
C LEU A 57 -13.05 4.86 -9.21
N MET A 58 -12.67 6.08 -8.83
CA MET A 58 -13.62 7.06 -8.31
C MET A 58 -14.69 7.41 -9.33
N LEU A 59 -14.31 7.61 -10.58
CA LEU A 59 -15.24 7.94 -11.67
C LEU A 59 -16.22 6.78 -11.93
N VAL A 60 -15.73 5.55 -12.03
CA VAL A 60 -16.57 4.36 -12.21
C VAL A 60 -17.53 4.20 -11.04
N SER A 61 -17.02 4.32 -9.80
CA SER A 61 -17.84 4.23 -8.60
C SER A 61 -18.92 5.30 -8.56
N TYR A 62 -18.58 6.55 -8.92
CA TYR A 62 -19.53 7.65 -9.03
C TYR A 62 -20.64 7.36 -10.04
N VAL A 63 -20.28 6.92 -11.26
CA VAL A 63 -21.26 6.58 -12.31
C VAL A 63 -22.20 5.46 -11.87
N ILE A 64 -21.67 4.42 -11.22
CA ILE A 64 -22.49 3.31 -10.71
C ILE A 64 -23.44 3.81 -9.62
N CYS A 65 -22.96 4.61 -8.65
CA CYS A 65 -23.76 5.16 -7.57
C CYS A 65 -24.90 6.04 -8.09
N VAL A 66 -24.62 6.91 -9.06
CA VAL A 66 -25.62 7.79 -9.67
C VAL A 66 -26.65 7.00 -10.46
N ARG A 67 -26.23 6.06 -11.33
CA ARG A 67 -27.12 5.26 -12.15
C ARG A 67 -28.02 4.36 -11.32
N ARG A 68 -27.50 3.77 -10.25
CA ARG A 68 -28.26 2.86 -9.38
C ARG A 68 -28.94 3.56 -8.21
N LYS A 69 -28.84 4.88 -8.13
CA LYS A 69 -29.45 5.71 -7.06
C LYS A 69 -29.06 5.22 -5.65
N TYR A 70 -27.83 4.73 -5.49
CA TYR A 70 -27.28 4.41 -4.17
C TYR A 70 -27.01 5.72 -3.43
N GLY A 71 -27.35 5.79 -2.14
CA GLY A 71 -27.03 6.96 -1.32
C GLY A 71 -28.17 7.95 -1.11
N LYS A 72 -29.40 7.46 -0.97
CA LYS A 72 -30.46 8.28 -0.41
C LYS A 72 -30.21 8.46 1.09
N THR A 73 -30.14 9.73 1.53
CA THR A 73 -30.43 10.16 2.90
C THR A 73 -29.29 10.38 3.91
N VAL A 74 -28.07 10.58 3.52
CA VAL A 74 -27.13 11.19 4.46
C VAL A 74 -26.99 12.67 4.09
N ALA A 75 -27.30 13.57 5.03
CA ALA A 75 -27.09 15.00 4.86
C ALA A 75 -25.60 15.23 4.57
N ARG A 76 -25.29 16.15 3.67
CA ARG A 76 -23.90 16.51 3.37
C ARG A 76 -23.23 16.97 4.64
N ALA A 77 -22.09 16.38 4.98
CA ALA A 77 -21.28 16.80 6.11
C ALA A 77 -20.90 18.28 5.96
N LYS A 78 -21.01 19.03 7.04
CA LYS A 78 -20.59 20.43 7.07
C LYS A 78 -19.08 20.48 6.97
N PHE A 79 -18.55 21.52 6.32
CA PHE A 79 -17.09 21.73 6.18
C PHE A 79 -16.38 21.73 7.53
N SER A 80 -17.03 22.26 8.56
CA SER A 80 -16.54 22.23 9.94
C SER A 80 -16.38 20.81 10.51
N GLU A 81 -17.26 19.89 10.15
CA GLU A 81 -17.18 18.48 10.58
C GLU A 81 -16.05 17.76 9.87
N MET A 82 -15.83 18.06 8.58
CA MET A 82 -14.70 17.55 7.82
C MET A 82 -13.36 18.02 8.41
N LEU A 83 -13.27 19.31 8.77
CA LEU A 83 -12.05 19.87 9.36
C LEU A 83 -11.77 19.27 10.74
N LYS A 84 -12.82 19.04 11.54
CA LYS A 84 -12.69 18.38 12.84
C LYS A 84 -12.22 16.93 12.69
N ALA A 85 -12.80 16.16 11.75
CA ALA A 85 -12.36 14.80 11.47
C ALA A 85 -10.90 14.75 10.99
N LEU A 86 -10.48 15.72 10.15
CA LEU A 86 -9.09 15.82 9.71
C LEU A 86 -8.14 16.12 10.86
N TYR A 87 -8.55 16.98 11.78
CA TYR A 87 -7.76 17.30 12.98
C TYR A 87 -7.65 16.11 13.93
N GLU A 88 -8.71 15.32 14.09
CA GLU A 88 -8.68 14.08 14.87
C GLU A 88 -7.78 13.01 14.22
N ALA A 89 -7.77 12.96 12.88
CA ALA A 89 -6.94 12.02 12.11
C ALA A 89 -5.47 12.46 11.94
N LYS A 90 -5.07 13.62 12.45
CA LYS A 90 -3.71 14.19 12.26
C LYS A 90 -2.58 13.22 12.59
N TRP A 91 -2.74 12.45 13.65
CA TRP A 91 -1.72 11.48 14.08
C TRP A 91 -1.58 10.31 13.11
N ALA A 92 -2.68 9.85 12.52
CA ALA A 92 -2.65 8.81 11.50
C ALA A 92 -2.05 9.32 10.17
N ILE A 93 -2.33 10.58 9.80
CA ILE A 93 -1.80 11.22 8.60
C ILE A 93 -0.29 11.44 8.70
N MET A 94 0.24 11.64 9.92
CA MET A 94 1.69 11.80 10.11
C MET A 94 2.50 10.54 9.74
N VAL A 95 1.92 9.34 9.81
CA VAL A 95 2.64 8.10 9.45
C VAL A 95 3.12 8.12 8.00
N PRO A 96 2.25 8.28 6.98
CA PRO A 96 2.72 8.37 5.61
C PRO A 96 3.62 9.57 5.35
N VAL A 97 3.42 10.70 6.04
CA VAL A 97 4.29 11.88 5.90
C VAL A 97 5.71 11.58 6.41
N ILE A 98 5.85 10.90 7.54
CA ILE A 98 7.17 10.51 8.08
C ILE A 98 7.85 9.51 7.14
N VAL A 99 7.13 8.49 6.67
CA VAL A 99 7.71 7.46 5.80
C VAL A 99 8.15 8.04 4.46
N LEU A 100 7.24 8.71 3.76
CA LEU A 100 7.55 9.27 2.44
C LEU A 100 8.54 10.44 2.52
N GLY A 101 8.40 11.28 3.55
CA GLY A 101 9.33 12.39 3.79
C GLY A 101 10.74 11.90 4.10
N GLY A 102 10.89 10.84 4.89
CA GLY A 102 12.20 10.22 5.19
C GLY A 102 12.85 9.61 3.94
N ILE A 103 12.07 8.89 3.13
CA ILE A 103 12.57 8.22 1.91
C ILE A 103 12.91 9.25 0.84
N TYR A 104 12.01 10.18 0.50
CA TYR A 104 12.23 11.17 -0.53
C TYR A 104 13.24 12.26 -0.13
N GLY A 105 13.35 12.52 1.17
CA GLY A 105 14.40 13.40 1.71
C GLY A 105 15.79 12.76 1.70
N GLY A 106 15.91 11.47 1.34
CA GLY A 106 17.19 10.74 1.35
C GLY A 106 17.77 10.51 2.74
N ILE A 107 16.96 10.71 3.80
CA ILE A 107 17.41 10.60 5.20
C ILE A 107 17.38 9.17 5.68
N THR A 108 16.43 8.38 5.20
CA THR A 108 16.22 7.00 5.63
C THR A 108 16.02 6.07 4.45
N THR A 109 16.46 4.83 4.62
CA THR A 109 16.11 3.74 3.70
C THR A 109 14.65 3.33 3.90
N PRO A 110 13.99 2.69 2.93
CA PRO A 110 12.60 2.22 3.07
C PRO A 110 12.38 1.30 4.28
N THR A 111 13.36 0.48 4.62
CA THR A 111 13.30 -0.41 5.78
C THR A 111 13.41 0.34 7.10
N GLU A 112 14.28 1.34 7.19
CA GLU A 112 14.39 2.22 8.37
C GLU A 112 13.16 3.08 8.53
N ALA A 113 12.63 3.64 7.45
CA ALA A 113 11.38 4.40 7.47
C ALA A 113 10.20 3.56 7.99
N GLY A 114 10.13 2.28 7.60
CA GLY A 114 9.15 1.34 8.14
C GLY A 114 9.32 1.10 9.64
N ALA A 115 10.54 0.94 10.13
CA ALA A 115 10.82 0.78 11.55
C ALA A 115 10.42 2.03 12.36
N ILE A 116 10.77 3.21 11.86
CA ILE A 116 10.39 4.50 12.46
C ILE A 116 8.85 4.64 12.51
N ALA A 117 8.16 4.26 11.45
CA ALA A 117 6.70 4.30 11.39
C ALA A 117 6.06 3.40 12.45
N VAL A 118 6.59 2.19 12.66
CA VAL A 118 6.11 1.27 13.71
C VAL A 118 6.31 1.86 15.10
N VAL A 119 7.50 2.40 15.38
CA VAL A 119 7.79 3.04 16.69
C VAL A 119 6.87 4.24 16.91
N TYR A 120 6.69 5.07 15.89
CA TYR A 120 5.79 6.22 15.95
C TYR A 120 4.34 5.78 16.20
N ALA A 121 3.83 4.79 15.45
CA ALA A 121 2.47 4.29 15.62
C ALA A 121 2.24 3.71 17.02
N LEU A 122 3.19 2.94 17.55
CA LEU A 122 3.14 2.43 18.91
C LEU A 122 3.13 3.55 19.94
N PHE A 123 3.96 4.57 19.74
CA PHE A 123 4.01 5.74 20.62
C PHE A 123 2.65 6.46 20.65
N VAL A 124 2.06 6.74 19.50
CA VAL A 124 0.75 7.39 19.40
C VAL A 124 -0.32 6.56 20.07
N GLU A 125 -0.33 5.23 19.82
CA GLU A 125 -1.37 4.33 20.34
C GLU A 125 -1.29 4.15 21.86
N VAL A 126 -0.08 4.09 22.42
CA VAL A 126 0.13 3.90 23.87
C VAL A 126 -0.07 5.20 24.66
N PHE A 127 0.48 6.32 24.15
CA PHE A 127 0.53 7.57 24.93
C PHE A 127 -0.60 8.55 24.61
N ILE A 128 -1.04 8.61 23.35
CA ILE A 128 -2.05 9.59 22.90
C ILE A 128 -3.43 8.98 22.89
N THR A 129 -3.62 7.88 22.15
CA THR A 129 -4.93 7.23 22.01
C THR A 129 -5.28 6.38 23.22
N ARG A 130 -4.26 5.83 23.90
CA ARG A 130 -4.39 4.97 25.09
C ARG A 130 -5.35 3.79 24.90
N SER A 131 -5.50 3.31 23.67
CA SER A 131 -6.38 2.19 23.34
C SER A 131 -5.67 0.84 23.33
N MET A 132 -4.32 0.84 23.43
CA MET A 132 -3.51 -0.36 23.39
C MET A 132 -3.66 -1.19 24.67
N THR A 133 -4.36 -2.31 24.53
CA THR A 133 -4.43 -3.33 25.60
C THR A 133 -3.35 -4.39 25.33
N ARG A 134 -2.78 -4.98 26.40
CA ARG A 134 -1.80 -6.07 26.26
C ARG A 134 -2.29 -7.21 25.35
N LYS A 135 -3.58 -7.57 25.45
CA LYS A 135 -4.19 -8.59 24.61
C LYS A 135 -4.18 -8.18 23.13
N LEU A 136 -4.57 -6.93 22.83
CA LEU A 136 -4.56 -6.38 21.49
C LEU A 136 -3.15 -6.35 20.89
N PHE A 137 -2.14 -5.95 21.67
CA PHE A 137 -0.75 -5.94 21.26
C PHE A 137 -0.26 -7.32 20.80
N PHE A 138 -0.50 -8.36 21.59
CA PHE A 138 -0.14 -9.74 21.20
C PHE A 138 -0.93 -10.24 20.00
N GLU A 139 -2.18 -9.83 19.85
CA GLU A 139 -3.01 -10.17 18.69
C GLU A 139 -2.49 -9.54 17.40
N ILE A 140 -2.08 -8.27 17.45
CA ILE A 140 -1.45 -7.56 16.34
C ILE A 140 -0.13 -8.26 15.95
N ILE A 141 0.73 -8.60 16.91
CA ILE A 141 1.98 -9.30 16.62
C ILE A 141 1.71 -10.65 15.94
N LYS A 142 0.79 -11.45 16.47
CA LYS A 142 0.43 -12.75 15.87
C LYS A 142 -0.09 -12.59 14.44
N SER A 143 -0.92 -11.59 14.21
CA SER A 143 -1.46 -11.29 12.88
C SER A 143 -0.35 -10.88 11.91
N SER A 144 0.53 -9.98 12.34
CA SER A 144 1.67 -9.51 11.55
C SER A 144 2.63 -10.65 11.19
N VAL A 145 2.96 -11.50 12.16
CA VAL A 145 3.82 -12.68 11.92
C VAL A 145 3.18 -13.62 10.90
N ARG A 146 1.87 -13.88 11.00
CA ARG A 146 1.16 -14.75 10.07
C ARG A 146 1.18 -14.20 8.64
N ILE A 147 0.93 -12.90 8.47
CA ILE A 147 0.94 -12.24 7.16
C ILE A 147 2.36 -12.27 6.57
N ASN A 148 3.37 -11.91 7.35
CA ASN A 148 4.76 -11.93 6.91
C ASN A 148 5.22 -13.34 6.53
N ALA A 149 4.88 -14.36 7.32
CA ALA A 149 5.20 -15.75 7.01
C ALA A 149 4.59 -16.20 5.67
N ALA A 150 3.34 -15.81 5.38
CA ALA A 150 2.69 -16.10 4.11
C ALA A 150 3.41 -15.41 2.93
N ILE A 151 3.78 -14.13 3.09
CA ILE A 151 4.51 -13.38 2.05
C ILE A 151 5.87 -14.02 1.78
N PHE A 152 6.65 -14.33 2.81
CA PHE A 152 7.96 -14.98 2.65
C PHE A 152 7.87 -16.34 1.99
N LEU A 153 6.83 -17.12 2.30
CA LEU A 153 6.61 -18.43 1.68
C LEU A 153 6.32 -18.29 0.18
N VAL A 154 5.51 -17.30 -0.20
CA VAL A 154 5.22 -17.01 -1.61
C VAL A 154 6.48 -16.54 -2.35
N VAL A 155 7.24 -15.62 -1.76
CA VAL A 155 8.47 -15.10 -2.36
C VAL A 155 9.52 -16.22 -2.51
N ALA A 156 9.71 -17.06 -1.49
CA ALA A 156 10.64 -18.18 -1.56
C ALA A 156 10.23 -19.19 -2.62
N SER A 157 8.93 -19.48 -2.76
CA SER A 157 8.41 -20.36 -3.79
C SER A 157 8.62 -19.77 -5.19
N ALA A 158 8.35 -18.49 -5.37
CA ALA A 158 8.53 -17.79 -6.64
C ALA A 158 10.00 -17.75 -7.06
N SER A 159 10.92 -17.49 -6.14
CA SER A 159 12.37 -17.52 -6.41
C SER A 159 12.82 -18.88 -6.88
N LYS A 160 12.40 -19.95 -6.18
CA LYS A 160 12.74 -21.32 -6.60
C LYS A 160 12.14 -21.72 -7.93
N TYR A 161 10.94 -21.25 -8.20
CA TYR A 161 10.30 -21.48 -9.50
C TYR A 161 11.04 -20.76 -10.63
N GLY A 162 11.47 -19.52 -10.39
CA GLY A 162 12.33 -18.76 -11.30
C GLY A 162 13.63 -19.51 -11.59
N ASP A 163 14.36 -19.92 -10.56
CA ASP A 163 15.62 -20.67 -10.71
C ASP A 163 15.44 -21.97 -11.51
N TYR A 164 14.32 -22.69 -11.32
CA TYR A 164 14.03 -23.92 -12.03
C TYR A 164 13.78 -23.69 -13.53
N PHE A 165 13.01 -22.66 -13.90
CA PHE A 165 12.71 -22.34 -15.29
C PHE A 165 13.89 -21.78 -16.06
N THR A 166 14.77 -21.08 -15.37
CA THR A 166 15.92 -20.41 -15.99
C THR A 166 17.19 -21.26 -16.00
N GLY A 167 17.12 -22.51 -15.50
CA GLY A 167 18.21 -23.46 -15.57
C GLY A 167 19.54 -22.96 -15.00
N GLY A 168 19.49 -22.13 -13.97
CA GLY A 168 20.66 -21.52 -13.34
C GLY A 168 21.32 -20.37 -14.12
N ASN A 169 20.92 -20.12 -15.37
CA ASN A 169 21.45 -19.01 -16.19
C ASN A 169 20.40 -17.99 -16.64
N GLY A 170 19.16 -18.17 -16.27
CA GLY A 170 18.08 -17.40 -16.88
C GLY A 170 17.73 -16.09 -16.20
N SER A 171 18.30 -15.78 -15.05
CA SER A 171 18.19 -14.43 -14.47
C SER A 171 18.91 -13.37 -15.30
N VAL A 172 19.86 -13.79 -16.15
CA VAL A 172 20.61 -12.91 -17.06
C VAL A 172 19.83 -12.65 -18.34
N LEU A 173 19.11 -13.65 -18.89
CA LEU A 173 18.42 -13.53 -20.18
C LEU A 173 17.24 -12.56 -20.18
N CYS A 174 16.44 -12.48 -19.10
CA CYS A 174 15.31 -11.55 -19.03
C CYS A 174 15.73 -10.09 -18.80
N ILE A 175 16.90 -9.85 -18.23
CA ILE A 175 17.39 -8.49 -17.96
C ILE A 175 18.14 -7.97 -19.19
N ASP A 176 18.93 -8.81 -19.84
CA ASP A 176 19.67 -8.44 -21.05
C ASP A 176 18.75 -8.17 -22.25
N ASP A 177 17.66 -8.94 -22.40
CA ASP A 177 16.65 -8.69 -23.45
C ASP A 177 15.86 -7.40 -23.23
N LEU A 178 15.65 -6.99 -21.98
CA LEU A 178 15.02 -5.70 -21.66
C LEU A 178 15.99 -4.53 -21.85
N GLN A 179 17.28 -4.71 -21.61
CA GLN A 179 18.30 -3.71 -21.87
C GLN A 179 18.51 -3.46 -23.37
N LEU A 180 18.45 -4.51 -24.19
CA LEU A 180 18.51 -4.41 -25.64
C LEU A 180 17.30 -3.67 -26.25
N LEU A 181 16.15 -3.65 -25.57
CA LEU A 181 14.96 -2.87 -25.98
C LEU A 181 15.03 -1.39 -25.57
N TYR A 182 15.92 -1.04 -24.64
CA TYR A 182 16.07 0.34 -24.16
C TYR A 182 17.16 1.14 -24.91
N ASP A 183 18.06 0.44 -25.61
CA ASP A 183 19.15 1.03 -26.42
C ASP A 183 18.77 1.26 -27.89
N TYR A 184 17.47 1.08 -28.28
CA TYR A 184 16.87 1.43 -29.55
C TYR A 184 15.83 2.54 -29.39
#